data_1e3bbf4c96984a79308db4580c842b98
#
_entry.id   1e3bbf4c96984a79308db4580c842b98
#
_cell.length_a   1.000
_cell.length_b   1.000
_cell.length_c   1.000
_cell.angle_alpha   90.00
_cell.angle_beta   90.00
_cell.angle_gamma   90.00
#
_symmetry.space_group_name_H-M   'P 1'
#
loop_
_entity.id
_entity.type
_entity.pdbx_description
1 polymer ?
#
loop_
_entity_poly.entity_id
_entity_poly.type
_entity_poly.pdbx_seq_one_letter_code
_entity_poly.pdbx_strand_id
1 'polypeptide(L)'
;MIYAPVMIPTLCRYEHFKECLESLSLCKGADMTEVFVGLDYPAKENHRPGYEKIKNYLVQVGNMNFKKIHVYLREVNYGGGKNSRELQNVIKERFDTYIYSEDDNVFSPNFLEYMNACLEKYKDDPDVLAVCGYSYPVKWDVSEEATILKQQINVSMWGTGLWKEKEDAWNDVYYQGTMLKKLKEFIKKGDYRKMIDACLKEYMEAACNITGIGNQMLRCKSDISRRSLLAVYDKHAITPVITKVKNQGFDGSGLYCQKIDSTINGVTAGTYNYPNQPIDTSESFVLVEDTKNSSEINRQRLNSFDYRSPQQMAKAKRLLWLCLHLGIWSAKLYSIVVFPSIIAKKVLNKYLRK
;
A
#
# COMPACT_ATOMS: atom_id res chain seq x y z
N MET A 1 -2.84 -25.63 10.16
CA MET A 1 -2.54 -24.48 9.31
C MET A 1 -1.39 -23.73 9.95
N ILE A 2 -0.34 -23.38 9.20
CA ILE A 2 0.73 -22.50 9.68
C ILE A 2 0.27 -21.07 9.44
N TYR A 3 0.20 -20.25 10.49
CA TYR A 3 -0.18 -18.85 10.36
C TYR A 3 0.95 -18.05 9.71
N ALA A 4 0.60 -17.18 8.78
CA ALA A 4 1.53 -16.30 8.11
C ALA A 4 2.18 -15.34 9.13
N PRO A 5 3.51 -15.20 9.16
CA PRO A 5 4.19 -14.27 10.04
C PRO A 5 3.87 -12.82 9.68
N VAL A 6 3.89 -11.95 10.67
CA VAL A 6 3.70 -10.51 10.48
C VAL A 6 5.04 -9.80 10.58
N MET A 7 5.36 -8.95 9.57
CA MET A 7 6.54 -8.09 9.59
C MET A 7 6.17 -6.64 9.86
N ILE A 8 6.91 -6.01 10.77
CA ILE A 8 6.67 -4.61 11.20
C ILE A 8 8.01 -3.87 11.20
N PRO A 9 8.36 -3.16 10.13
CA PRO A 9 9.48 -2.21 10.18
C PRO A 9 9.07 -0.98 10.95
N THR A 10 9.92 -0.51 11.87
CA THR A 10 9.68 0.68 12.70
C THR A 10 10.95 1.49 12.89
N LEU A 11 10.85 2.73 13.41
CA LEU A 11 11.97 3.62 13.66
C LEU A 11 11.89 4.33 15.02
N CYS A 12 10.88 5.21 15.22
CA CYS A 12 10.85 6.09 16.38
C CYS A 12 9.45 6.53 16.85
N ARG A 13 8.39 6.03 16.22
CA ARG A 13 7.00 6.36 16.58
C ARG A 13 6.50 5.40 17.66
N TYR A 14 6.97 5.61 18.90
CA TYR A 14 6.74 4.67 20.00
C TYR A 14 5.27 4.39 20.27
N GLU A 15 4.44 5.43 20.39
CA GLU A 15 3.03 5.27 20.75
C GLU A 15 2.26 4.48 19.67
N HIS A 16 2.50 4.80 18.39
CA HIS A 16 1.93 4.08 17.26
C HIS A 16 2.38 2.61 17.23
N PHE A 17 3.70 2.38 17.37
CA PHE A 17 4.25 1.03 17.35
C PHE A 17 3.71 0.18 18.49
N LYS A 18 3.61 0.77 19.70
CA LYS A 18 3.05 0.11 20.87
C LYS A 18 1.60 -0.31 20.61
N GLU A 19 0.76 0.60 20.18
CA GLU A 19 -0.66 0.33 19.88
C GLU A 19 -0.83 -0.68 18.74
N CYS A 20 0.03 -0.60 17.71
CA CYS A 20 0.08 -1.59 16.63
C CYS A 20 0.34 -2.99 17.18
N LEU A 21 1.37 -3.15 18.00
CA LEU A 21 1.75 -4.46 18.53
C LEU A 21 0.73 -4.98 19.54
N GLU A 22 0.20 -4.11 20.40
CA GLU A 22 -0.84 -4.46 21.38
C GLU A 22 -2.13 -4.91 20.67
N SER A 23 -2.64 -4.15 19.69
CA SER A 23 -3.84 -4.55 18.95
C SER A 23 -3.64 -5.85 18.17
N LEU A 24 -2.45 -6.08 17.61
CA LEU A 24 -2.13 -7.34 16.94
C LEU A 24 -2.12 -8.53 17.92
N SER A 25 -1.63 -8.33 19.13
CA SER A 25 -1.58 -9.39 20.16
C SER A 25 -2.95 -9.82 20.68
N LEU A 26 -3.96 -8.98 20.50
CA LEU A 26 -5.35 -9.24 20.83
C LEU A 26 -6.12 -9.95 19.69
N CYS A 27 -5.53 -10.06 18.49
CA CYS A 27 -6.17 -10.75 17.40
C CYS A 27 -6.29 -12.26 17.67
N LYS A 28 -7.41 -12.84 17.28
CA LYS A 28 -7.59 -14.29 17.26
C LYS A 28 -6.54 -14.95 16.37
N GLY A 29 -5.76 -15.89 16.93
CA GLY A 29 -4.63 -16.53 16.27
C GLY A 29 -3.27 -15.82 16.46
N ALA A 30 -3.20 -14.80 17.32
CA ALA A 30 -1.94 -14.17 17.66
C ALA A 30 -0.95 -15.17 18.29
N ASP A 31 -1.43 -16.06 19.15
CA ASP A 31 -0.67 -17.15 19.79
C ASP A 31 -0.07 -18.17 18.80
N MET A 32 -0.57 -18.21 17.57
CA MET A 32 -0.05 -19.03 16.47
C MET A 32 0.85 -18.24 15.51
N THR A 33 0.96 -16.93 15.67
CA THR A 33 1.62 -16.02 14.74
C THR A 33 3.02 -15.63 15.22
N GLU A 34 4.02 -15.76 14.33
CA GLU A 34 5.36 -15.19 14.56
C GLU A 34 5.39 -13.73 14.08
N VAL A 35 5.98 -12.83 14.88
CA VAL A 35 6.10 -11.41 14.57
C VAL A 35 7.57 -11.05 14.38
N PHE A 36 7.88 -10.36 13.29
CA PHE A 36 9.23 -9.93 12.92
C PHE A 36 9.30 -8.41 12.97
N VAL A 37 10.00 -7.85 13.93
CA VAL A 37 10.17 -6.41 14.12
C VAL A 37 11.55 -5.98 13.64
N GLY A 38 11.61 -5.03 12.73
CA GLY A 38 12.86 -4.40 12.31
C GLY A 38 12.94 -2.97 12.84
N LEU A 39 13.66 -2.76 13.96
CA LEU A 39 13.91 -1.44 14.51
C LEU A 39 15.09 -0.80 13.80
N ASP A 40 14.81 0.21 12.95
CA ASP A 40 15.84 0.94 12.21
C ASP A 40 16.61 1.91 13.14
N TYR A 41 17.85 2.18 12.81
CA TYR A 41 18.68 3.10 13.61
C TYR A 41 18.25 4.56 13.36
N PRO A 42 18.32 5.45 14.37
CA PRO A 42 17.96 6.85 14.21
C PRO A 42 18.75 7.56 13.10
N ALA A 43 18.02 8.15 12.13
CA ALA A 43 18.64 8.96 11.07
C ALA A 43 18.98 10.38 11.52
N LYS A 44 18.37 10.85 12.63
CA LYS A 44 18.46 12.21 13.15
C LYS A 44 18.34 12.16 14.68
N GLU A 45 18.86 13.19 15.36
CA GLU A 45 18.80 13.27 16.83
C GLU A 45 17.36 13.27 17.38
N ASN A 46 16.42 13.90 16.68
CA ASN A 46 15.03 13.91 17.10
C ASN A 46 14.32 12.53 17.00
N HIS A 47 14.92 11.53 16.36
CA HIS A 47 14.42 10.15 16.36
C HIS A 47 14.83 9.37 17.60
N ARG A 48 15.94 9.78 18.29
CA ARG A 48 16.50 9.01 19.42
C ARG A 48 15.51 8.76 20.56
N PRO A 49 14.77 9.76 21.06
CA PRO A 49 13.87 9.51 22.19
C PRO A 49 12.83 8.42 21.91
N GLY A 50 12.23 8.44 20.72
CA GLY A 50 11.25 7.43 20.32
C GLY A 50 11.90 6.06 20.07
N TYR A 51 13.08 6.04 19.43
CA TYR A 51 13.85 4.82 19.20
C TYR A 51 14.19 4.11 20.53
N GLU A 52 14.73 4.84 21.53
CA GLU A 52 15.07 4.25 22.83
C GLU A 52 13.83 3.74 23.58
N LYS A 53 12.70 4.44 23.48
CA LYS A 53 11.42 3.94 24.02
C LYS A 53 11.01 2.60 23.37
N ILE A 54 11.07 2.52 22.02
CA ILE A 54 10.75 1.28 21.30
C ILE A 54 11.71 0.16 21.70
N LYS A 55 13.01 0.44 21.74
CA LYS A 55 14.05 -0.52 22.11
C LYS A 55 13.79 -1.11 23.51
N ASN A 56 13.51 -0.22 24.48
CA ASN A 56 13.19 -0.65 25.85
C ASN A 56 11.88 -1.44 25.94
N TYR A 57 10.86 -1.03 25.19
CA TYR A 57 9.59 -1.75 25.11
C TYR A 57 9.77 -3.17 24.54
N LEU A 58 10.59 -3.31 23.51
CA LEU A 58 10.87 -4.60 22.88
C LEU A 58 11.57 -5.62 23.80
N VAL A 59 12.22 -5.16 24.87
CA VAL A 59 12.75 -6.07 25.91
C VAL A 59 11.61 -6.71 26.72
N GLN A 60 10.47 -6.05 26.83
CA GLN A 60 9.36 -6.47 27.70
C GLN A 60 8.25 -7.25 26.94
N VAL A 61 8.28 -7.25 25.61
CA VAL A 61 7.20 -7.85 24.78
C VAL A 61 7.22 -9.39 24.76
N GLY A 62 8.19 -10.03 25.38
CA GLY A 62 8.28 -11.51 25.44
C GLY A 62 7.07 -12.21 26.08
N ASN A 63 6.25 -11.47 26.84
CA ASN A 63 5.03 -11.97 27.47
C ASN A 63 3.75 -11.68 26.66
N MET A 64 3.86 -11.04 25.49
CA MET A 64 2.70 -10.82 24.65
C MET A 64 2.21 -12.14 24.02
N ASN A 65 0.91 -12.18 23.73
CA ASN A 65 0.26 -13.38 23.20
C ASN A 65 0.62 -13.63 21.73
N PHE A 66 1.93 -13.83 21.46
CA PHE A 66 2.41 -14.27 20.14
C PHE A 66 3.13 -15.61 20.26
N LYS A 67 3.12 -16.38 19.18
CA LYS A 67 3.93 -17.60 19.12
C LYS A 67 5.42 -17.28 19.35
N LYS A 68 5.91 -16.23 18.74
CA LYS A 68 7.27 -15.71 18.92
C LYS A 68 7.42 -14.30 18.35
N ILE A 69 8.21 -13.46 18.99
CA ILE A 69 8.64 -12.17 18.48
C ILE A 69 10.13 -12.24 18.15
N HIS A 70 10.48 -11.89 16.91
CA HIS A 70 11.85 -11.77 16.42
C HIS A 70 12.20 -10.30 16.28
N VAL A 71 13.23 -9.84 16.97
CA VAL A 71 13.65 -8.44 16.98
C VAL A 71 14.97 -8.30 16.26
N TYR A 72 15.00 -7.41 15.25
CA TYR A 72 16.19 -7.06 14.48
C TYR A 72 16.54 -5.59 14.71
N LEU A 73 17.52 -5.33 15.57
CA LEU A 73 18.05 -4.00 15.81
C LEU A 73 19.09 -3.67 14.73
N ARG A 74 18.91 -2.55 14.02
CA ARG A 74 19.90 -2.11 13.03
C ARG A 74 20.97 -1.27 13.69
N GLU A 75 22.23 -1.48 13.31
CA GLU A 75 23.39 -0.73 13.84
C GLU A 75 23.54 0.62 13.17
N VAL A 76 23.02 0.78 11.95
CA VAL A 76 23.00 2.01 11.17
C VAL A 76 21.63 2.23 10.56
N ASN A 77 21.31 3.47 10.17
CA ASN A 77 20.06 3.76 9.50
C ASN A 77 20.00 3.15 8.10
N TYR A 78 19.08 2.22 7.90
CA TYR A 78 18.82 1.56 6.62
C TYR A 78 17.82 2.35 5.77
N GLY A 79 16.98 3.17 6.40
CA GLY A 79 15.78 3.73 5.80
C GLY A 79 14.68 2.67 5.58
N GLY A 80 13.42 3.10 5.57
CA GLY A 80 12.27 2.20 5.56
C GLY A 80 12.31 1.12 4.47
N GLY A 81 12.74 1.48 3.25
CA GLY A 81 12.78 0.54 2.12
C GLY A 81 13.81 -0.60 2.28
N LYS A 82 15.00 -0.31 2.81
CA LYS A 82 16.03 -1.34 3.05
C LYS A 82 15.67 -2.16 4.29
N ASN A 83 15.22 -1.51 5.36
CA ASN A 83 14.83 -2.19 6.58
C ASN A 83 13.70 -3.23 6.32
N SER A 84 12.66 -2.82 5.57
CA SER A 84 11.59 -3.73 5.16
C SER A 84 12.09 -4.90 4.31
N ARG A 85 13.00 -4.64 3.36
CA ARG A 85 13.55 -5.68 2.48
C ARG A 85 14.37 -6.72 3.23
N GLU A 86 15.18 -6.29 4.19
CA GLU A 86 15.97 -7.21 5.02
C GLU A 86 15.08 -8.10 5.89
N LEU A 87 14.00 -7.54 6.47
CA LEU A 87 13.02 -8.37 7.20
C LEU A 87 12.33 -9.36 6.27
N GLN A 88 11.92 -8.91 5.08
CA GLN A 88 11.28 -9.75 4.09
C GLN A 88 12.17 -10.91 3.66
N ASN A 89 13.47 -10.66 3.44
CA ASN A 89 14.43 -11.71 3.07
C ASN A 89 14.49 -12.80 4.15
N VAL A 90 14.63 -12.41 5.42
CA VAL A 90 14.67 -13.37 6.54
C VAL A 90 13.38 -14.19 6.63
N ILE A 91 12.23 -13.56 6.43
CA ILE A 91 10.93 -14.26 6.48
C ILE A 91 10.81 -15.25 5.32
N LYS A 92 11.17 -14.84 4.12
CA LYS A 92 11.09 -15.66 2.90
C LYS A 92 12.00 -16.89 2.90
N GLU A 93 13.01 -16.94 3.77
CA GLU A 93 13.82 -18.16 3.97
C GLU A 93 13.05 -19.28 4.69
N ARG A 94 11.98 -18.91 5.44
CA ARG A 94 11.27 -19.83 6.34
C ARG A 94 9.77 -19.98 6.02
N PHE A 95 9.18 -19.02 5.31
CA PHE A 95 7.74 -18.97 5.09
C PHE A 95 7.42 -18.65 3.62
N ASP A 96 6.39 -19.29 3.10
CA ASP A 96 5.89 -19.07 1.75
C ASP A 96 4.88 -17.93 1.67
N THR A 97 4.34 -17.52 2.82
CA THR A 97 3.41 -16.39 2.97
C THR A 97 3.85 -15.49 4.11
N TYR A 98 3.50 -14.22 4.05
CA TYR A 98 3.73 -13.28 5.14
C TYR A 98 2.76 -12.10 5.06
N ILE A 99 2.60 -11.40 6.17
CA ILE A 99 1.79 -10.18 6.27
C ILE A 99 2.73 -9.00 6.53
N TYR A 100 2.70 -8.02 5.63
CA TYR A 100 3.37 -6.74 5.82
C TYR A 100 2.47 -5.80 6.62
N SER A 101 2.99 -5.11 7.61
CA SER A 101 2.33 -4.03 8.34
C SER A 101 3.25 -2.82 8.49
N GLU A 102 2.64 -1.62 8.49
CA GLU A 102 3.28 -0.40 8.98
C GLU A 102 3.13 -0.32 10.51
N ASP A 103 4.00 0.44 11.16
CA ASP A 103 4.06 0.56 12.62
C ASP A 103 2.97 1.45 13.24
N ASP A 104 2.07 2.01 12.41
CA ASP A 104 0.94 2.86 12.78
C ASP A 104 -0.43 2.24 12.48
N ASN A 105 -0.47 0.93 12.27
CA ASN A 105 -1.71 0.19 12.05
C ASN A 105 -2.30 -0.31 13.37
N VAL A 106 -3.64 -0.27 13.46
CA VAL A 106 -4.43 -0.93 14.51
C VAL A 106 -5.33 -1.96 13.86
N PHE A 107 -5.44 -3.13 14.46
CA PHE A 107 -6.08 -4.31 13.86
C PHE A 107 -7.42 -4.65 14.51
N SER A 108 -8.35 -5.18 13.71
CA SER A 108 -9.58 -5.78 14.19
C SER A 108 -9.31 -7.11 14.91
N PRO A 109 -10.16 -7.55 15.85
CA PRO A 109 -9.95 -8.80 16.57
C PRO A 109 -9.80 -10.03 15.66
N ASN A 110 -10.47 -10.04 14.52
CA ASN A 110 -10.45 -11.15 13.54
C ASN A 110 -9.47 -10.95 12.37
N PHE A 111 -8.55 -9.96 12.43
CA PHE A 111 -7.63 -9.64 11.34
C PHE A 111 -6.76 -10.83 10.91
N LEU A 112 -6.12 -11.52 11.87
CA LEU A 112 -5.23 -12.64 11.55
C LEU A 112 -6.00 -13.85 11.00
N GLU A 113 -7.20 -14.09 11.50
CA GLU A 113 -8.09 -15.14 10.99
C GLU A 113 -8.50 -14.85 9.55
N TYR A 114 -8.91 -13.60 9.25
CA TYR A 114 -9.21 -13.13 7.90
C TYR A 114 -8.02 -13.33 6.95
N MET A 115 -6.84 -12.85 7.34
CA MET A 115 -5.63 -12.92 6.52
C MET A 115 -5.29 -14.36 6.17
N ASN A 116 -5.24 -15.25 7.15
CA ASN A 116 -4.85 -16.63 6.93
C ASN A 116 -5.90 -17.42 6.14
N ALA A 117 -7.19 -17.18 6.36
CA ALA A 117 -8.26 -17.77 5.56
C ALA A 117 -8.17 -17.37 4.08
N CYS A 118 -7.94 -16.09 3.80
CA CYS A 118 -7.81 -15.61 2.43
C CYS A 118 -6.49 -16.06 1.78
N LEU A 119 -5.37 -16.04 2.50
CA LEU A 119 -4.08 -16.54 1.99
C LEU A 119 -4.18 -18.02 1.60
N GLU A 120 -4.84 -18.83 2.40
CA GLU A 120 -5.04 -20.26 2.07
C GLU A 120 -5.99 -20.44 0.89
N LYS A 121 -7.14 -19.74 0.87
CA LYS A 121 -8.13 -19.87 -0.21
C LYS A 121 -7.55 -19.53 -1.59
N TYR A 122 -6.74 -18.47 -1.69
CA TYR A 122 -6.27 -17.92 -2.95
C TYR A 122 -4.81 -18.26 -3.29
N LYS A 123 -4.19 -19.19 -2.57
CA LYS A 123 -2.77 -19.56 -2.81
C LYS A 123 -2.53 -20.02 -4.25
N ASP A 124 -3.42 -20.84 -4.78
CA ASP A 124 -3.31 -21.44 -6.11
C ASP A 124 -4.04 -20.62 -7.20
N ASP A 125 -4.69 -19.49 -6.85
CA ASP A 125 -5.31 -18.59 -7.83
C ASP A 125 -4.25 -17.65 -8.42
N PRO A 126 -3.84 -17.81 -9.70
CA PRO A 126 -2.80 -17.00 -10.31
C PRO A 126 -3.25 -15.55 -10.57
N ASP A 127 -4.53 -15.26 -10.41
CA ASP A 127 -5.09 -13.93 -10.66
C ASP A 127 -5.23 -13.11 -9.39
N VAL A 128 -5.10 -13.73 -8.22
CA VAL A 128 -5.09 -13.02 -6.93
C VAL A 128 -3.66 -12.87 -6.44
N LEU A 129 -3.24 -11.62 -6.27
CA LEU A 129 -1.85 -11.28 -5.99
C LEU A 129 -1.61 -10.73 -4.58
N ALA A 130 -2.63 -10.28 -3.88
CA ALA A 130 -2.53 -9.77 -2.51
C ALA A 130 -3.84 -9.93 -1.75
N VAL A 131 -3.73 -10.00 -0.42
CA VAL A 131 -4.85 -9.90 0.52
C VAL A 131 -4.65 -8.64 1.35
N CYS A 132 -5.52 -7.64 1.22
CA CYS A 132 -5.41 -6.37 1.91
C CYS A 132 -6.29 -6.34 3.16
N GLY A 133 -5.75 -5.90 4.29
CA GLY A 133 -6.53 -5.71 5.52
C GLY A 133 -7.36 -4.43 5.50
N TYR A 134 -6.90 -3.45 4.76
CA TYR A 134 -7.57 -2.16 4.62
C TYR A 134 -8.62 -2.18 3.50
N SER A 135 -9.80 -1.63 3.79
CA SER A 135 -10.84 -1.32 2.81
C SER A 135 -11.12 0.17 2.79
N TYR A 136 -11.44 0.74 1.63
CA TYR A 136 -11.84 2.14 1.55
C TYR A 136 -13.18 2.38 2.25
N PRO A 137 -13.43 3.60 2.79
CA PRO A 137 -14.69 3.96 3.46
C PRO A 137 -15.82 4.17 2.42
N VAL A 138 -16.12 3.13 1.69
CA VAL A 138 -17.19 3.07 0.69
C VAL A 138 -18.36 2.30 1.29
N LYS A 139 -19.56 2.78 1.12
CA LYS A 139 -20.75 1.97 1.35
C LYS A 139 -20.93 1.04 0.16
N TRP A 140 -20.42 -0.18 0.34
CA TRP A 140 -20.47 -1.19 -0.71
C TRP A 140 -21.92 -1.67 -0.94
N ASP A 141 -22.36 -1.66 -2.19
CA ASP A 141 -23.57 -2.33 -2.64
C ASP A 141 -23.19 -3.78 -3.02
N VAL A 142 -23.27 -4.66 -2.04
CA VAL A 142 -22.88 -6.07 -2.11
C VAL A 142 -23.90 -6.93 -1.36
N SER A 143 -23.82 -8.26 -1.45
CA SER A 143 -24.69 -9.12 -0.67
C SER A 143 -24.46 -8.92 0.83
N GLU A 144 -25.51 -9.05 1.63
CA GLU A 144 -25.45 -8.85 3.10
C GLU A 144 -24.47 -9.83 3.78
N GLU A 145 -24.30 -11.01 3.20
CA GLU A 145 -23.40 -12.03 3.71
C GLU A 145 -21.95 -11.84 3.28
N ALA A 146 -21.67 -10.98 2.27
CA ALA A 146 -20.33 -10.79 1.75
C ALA A 146 -19.40 -10.19 2.80
N THR A 147 -18.26 -10.83 2.98
CA THR A 147 -17.20 -10.38 3.90
C THR A 147 -15.94 -9.93 3.15
N ILE A 148 -15.78 -10.35 1.90
CA ILE A 148 -14.64 -10.01 1.05
C ILE A 148 -15.08 -9.59 -0.37
N LEU A 149 -14.21 -8.78 -0.98
CA LEU A 149 -14.35 -8.23 -2.32
C LEU A 149 -13.11 -8.55 -3.15
N LYS A 150 -13.31 -8.84 -4.44
CA LYS A 150 -12.22 -8.99 -5.42
C LYS A 150 -12.09 -7.70 -6.23
N GLN A 151 -10.94 -7.03 -6.15
CA GLN A 151 -10.71 -5.70 -6.74
C GLN A 151 -9.42 -5.63 -7.54
N GLN A 152 -9.37 -4.75 -8.55
CA GLN A 152 -8.18 -4.49 -9.37
C GLN A 152 -7.42 -3.22 -8.98
N ILE A 153 -8.01 -2.35 -8.19
CA ILE A 153 -7.52 -0.98 -7.97
C ILE A 153 -7.16 -0.68 -6.52
N ASN A 154 -7.25 -1.66 -5.65
CA ASN A 154 -6.87 -1.50 -4.26
C ASN A 154 -5.77 -2.47 -3.87
N VAL A 155 -4.58 -1.95 -3.65
CA VAL A 155 -3.55 -2.59 -2.84
C VAL A 155 -3.09 -1.53 -1.86
N SER A 156 -3.37 -1.74 -0.60
CA SER A 156 -2.86 -0.92 0.49
C SER A 156 -1.83 -1.71 1.25
N MET A 157 -0.71 -1.10 1.63
CA MET A 157 0.30 -1.76 2.44
C MET A 157 -0.03 -1.74 3.95
N TRP A 158 -1.22 -1.30 4.31
CA TRP A 158 -1.72 -1.34 5.68
C TRP A 158 -2.30 -2.72 5.99
N GLY A 159 -1.45 -3.61 6.53
CA GLY A 159 -1.80 -4.99 6.78
C GLY A 159 -2.09 -5.76 5.50
N THR A 160 -1.05 -6.20 4.78
CA THR A 160 -1.20 -6.87 3.49
C THR A 160 -0.53 -8.23 3.48
N GLY A 161 -1.32 -9.26 3.24
CA GLY A 161 -0.87 -10.64 3.06
C GLY A 161 -0.35 -10.88 1.64
N LEU A 162 0.79 -11.54 1.53
CA LEU A 162 1.52 -11.78 0.29
C LEU A 162 2.04 -13.21 0.23
N TRP A 163 2.16 -13.76 -0.98
CA TRP A 163 2.81 -15.03 -1.26
C TRP A 163 4.21 -14.77 -1.82
N LYS A 164 5.21 -15.45 -1.30
CA LYS A 164 6.61 -15.35 -1.73
C LYS A 164 6.75 -15.52 -3.23
N GLU A 165 6.24 -16.64 -3.76
CA GLU A 165 6.36 -16.97 -5.18
C GLU A 165 5.70 -15.91 -6.09
N LYS A 166 4.46 -15.49 -5.76
CA LYS A 166 3.75 -14.47 -6.52
C LYS A 166 4.46 -13.12 -6.46
N GLU A 167 5.01 -12.76 -5.31
CA GLU A 167 5.75 -11.50 -5.18
C GLU A 167 7.09 -11.53 -5.91
N ASP A 168 7.80 -12.64 -5.88
CA ASP A 168 9.07 -12.80 -6.59
C ASP A 168 8.85 -12.72 -8.11
N ALA A 169 7.80 -13.35 -8.63
CA ALA A 169 7.39 -13.21 -10.03
C ALA A 169 7.06 -11.76 -10.41
N TRP A 170 6.43 -10.99 -9.49
CA TRP A 170 6.17 -9.57 -9.71
C TRP A 170 7.43 -8.72 -9.71
N ASN A 171 8.36 -9.02 -8.83
CA ASN A 171 9.63 -8.33 -8.79
C ASN A 171 10.38 -8.49 -10.12
N ASP A 172 10.39 -9.69 -10.70
CA ASP A 172 11.03 -9.94 -11.97
C ASP A 172 10.39 -9.13 -13.10
N VAL A 173 9.07 -9.13 -13.20
CA VAL A 173 8.32 -8.32 -14.18
C VAL A 173 8.63 -6.82 -14.02
N TYR A 174 8.76 -6.37 -12.78
CA TYR A 174 8.98 -4.97 -12.45
C TYR A 174 10.42 -4.52 -12.75
N TYR A 175 11.41 -5.30 -12.32
CA TYR A 175 12.83 -4.94 -12.46
C TYR A 175 13.37 -5.14 -13.87
N GLN A 176 12.82 -6.06 -14.64
CA GLN A 176 13.24 -6.30 -16.03
C GLN A 176 12.64 -5.32 -17.04
N GLY A 177 11.88 -4.32 -16.58
CA GLY A 177 11.24 -3.34 -17.47
C GLY A 177 10.09 -3.88 -18.31
N THR A 178 9.71 -5.15 -18.12
CA THR A 178 8.64 -5.82 -18.86
C THR A 178 7.29 -5.14 -18.61
N MET A 179 7.05 -4.63 -17.40
CA MET A 179 5.86 -3.85 -17.08
C MET A 179 5.75 -2.59 -17.94
N LEU A 180 6.85 -1.88 -18.18
CA LEU A 180 6.85 -0.69 -19.03
C LEU A 180 6.50 -1.04 -20.48
N LYS A 181 7.01 -2.17 -20.99
CA LYS A 181 6.69 -2.66 -22.33
C LYS A 181 5.21 -3.03 -22.43
N LYS A 182 4.69 -3.81 -21.48
CA LYS A 182 3.27 -4.18 -21.39
C LYS A 182 2.36 -2.96 -21.27
N LEU A 183 2.73 -1.99 -20.45
CA LEU A 183 2.00 -0.73 -20.33
C LEU A 183 1.91 0.00 -21.68
N LYS A 184 3.01 0.09 -22.43
CA LYS A 184 3.01 0.69 -23.78
C LYS A 184 2.12 -0.08 -24.77
N GLU A 185 2.16 -1.42 -24.74
CA GLU A 185 1.31 -2.26 -25.59
C GLU A 185 -0.17 -2.11 -25.26
N PHE A 186 -0.50 -2.14 -23.98
CA PHE A 186 -1.86 -1.94 -23.47
C PHE A 186 -2.43 -0.58 -23.90
N ILE A 187 -1.64 0.45 -23.78
CA ILE A 187 -1.99 1.81 -24.17
C ILE A 187 -2.20 1.92 -25.71
N LYS A 188 -1.37 1.24 -26.51
CA LYS A 188 -1.52 1.19 -27.96
C LYS A 188 -2.81 0.49 -28.41
N LYS A 189 -3.28 -0.52 -27.68
CA LYS A 189 -4.50 -1.27 -28.00
C LYS A 189 -5.80 -0.52 -27.72
N GLY A 190 -5.74 0.68 -27.12
CA GLY A 190 -6.92 1.48 -26.82
C GLY A 190 -7.67 1.07 -25.54
N ASP A 191 -7.18 0.05 -24.82
CA ASP A 191 -7.73 -0.39 -23.52
C ASP A 191 -7.49 0.63 -22.41
N TYR A 192 -6.67 1.64 -22.68
CA TYR A 192 -6.34 2.72 -21.74
C TYR A 192 -7.57 3.50 -21.23
N ARG A 193 -8.70 3.49 -21.94
CA ARG A 193 -9.92 4.17 -21.49
C ARG A 193 -10.51 3.49 -20.24
N LYS A 194 -10.51 2.17 -20.20
CA LYS A 194 -10.94 1.41 -19.03
C LYS A 194 -10.01 1.66 -17.83
N MET A 195 -8.73 1.77 -18.10
CA MET A 195 -7.72 1.99 -17.07
C MET A 195 -7.67 3.42 -16.57
N ILE A 196 -7.82 4.42 -17.44
CA ILE A 196 -7.75 5.83 -17.05
C ILE A 196 -8.76 6.14 -15.95
N ASP A 197 -9.95 5.56 -16.02
CA ASP A 197 -10.98 5.79 -15.02
C ASP A 197 -10.70 5.05 -13.71
N ALA A 198 -10.07 3.86 -13.76
CA ALA A 198 -9.78 3.05 -12.59
C ALA A 198 -8.48 3.44 -11.86
N CYS A 199 -7.43 3.79 -12.60
CA CYS A 199 -6.08 3.99 -12.08
C CYS A 199 -5.41 5.25 -12.66
N LEU A 200 -6.15 6.35 -12.85
CA LEU A 200 -5.64 7.53 -13.53
C LEU A 200 -4.40 8.12 -12.87
N LYS A 201 -4.36 8.14 -11.55
CA LYS A 201 -3.19 8.64 -10.81
C LYS A 201 -1.96 7.79 -11.09
N GLU A 202 -2.11 6.48 -11.07
CA GLU A 202 -1.07 5.50 -11.32
C GLU A 202 -0.56 5.62 -12.77
N TYR A 203 -1.44 5.92 -13.72
CA TYR A 203 -1.08 6.14 -15.12
C TYR A 203 -0.41 7.49 -15.36
N MET A 204 -0.87 8.54 -14.70
CA MET A 204 -0.16 9.82 -14.71
C MET A 204 1.27 9.65 -14.23
N GLU A 205 1.44 8.91 -13.17
CA GLU A 205 2.73 8.67 -12.56
C GLU A 205 3.61 7.80 -13.46
N ALA A 206 3.05 6.75 -14.08
CA ALA A 206 3.74 5.97 -15.10
C ALA A 206 4.10 6.81 -16.34
N ALA A 207 3.19 7.65 -16.83
CA ALA A 207 3.45 8.56 -17.93
C ALA A 207 4.52 9.61 -17.58
N CYS A 208 4.50 10.15 -16.38
CA CYS A 208 5.55 11.05 -15.88
C CYS A 208 6.91 10.36 -15.80
N ASN A 209 6.97 9.09 -15.45
CA ASN A 209 8.20 8.31 -15.42
C ASN A 209 8.71 7.98 -16.84
N ILE A 210 7.82 7.60 -17.76
CA ILE A 210 8.15 7.37 -19.17
C ILE A 210 8.73 8.65 -19.79
N THR A 211 8.24 9.82 -19.39
CA THR A 211 8.72 11.12 -19.87
C THR A 211 9.98 11.62 -19.15
N GLY A 212 10.49 10.89 -18.17
CA GLY A 212 11.66 11.29 -17.37
C GLY A 212 11.39 12.43 -16.38
N ILE A 213 10.12 12.80 -16.17
CA ILE A 213 9.72 13.83 -15.21
C ILE A 213 9.69 13.29 -13.77
N GLY A 214 9.60 11.97 -13.62
CA GLY A 214 9.60 11.30 -12.33
C GLY A 214 10.37 9.99 -12.33
N ASN A 215 11.65 10.02 -11.97
CA ASN A 215 12.51 8.82 -11.97
C ASN A 215 12.29 7.89 -10.76
N GLN A 216 11.32 8.18 -9.89
CA GLN A 216 11.19 7.49 -8.60
C GLN A 216 10.13 6.38 -8.57
N MET A 217 9.16 6.37 -9.45
CA MET A 217 7.96 5.55 -9.27
C MET A 217 8.03 4.13 -9.81
N LEU A 218 8.83 3.90 -10.85
CA LEU A 218 9.08 2.53 -11.35
C LEU A 218 10.02 1.72 -10.42
N ARG A 219 10.64 2.38 -9.45
CA ARG A 219 11.52 1.76 -8.45
C ARG A 219 10.87 1.53 -7.10
N CYS A 220 9.67 2.07 -6.89
CA CYS A 220 8.96 1.90 -5.62
C CYS A 220 8.05 0.68 -5.66
N LYS A 221 8.25 -0.23 -4.75
CA LYS A 221 7.27 -1.26 -4.34
C LYS A 221 6.13 -0.61 -3.53
N SER A 222 5.67 0.56 -3.97
CA SER A 222 4.58 1.27 -3.31
C SER A 222 3.23 0.72 -3.77
N ASP A 223 2.19 1.03 -3.03
CA ASP A 223 0.79 0.72 -3.35
C ASP A 223 0.44 1.05 -4.79
N ILE A 224 0.98 2.17 -5.29
CA ILE A 224 0.72 2.69 -6.63
C ILE A 224 1.23 1.73 -7.71
N SER A 225 2.47 1.23 -7.57
CA SER A 225 3.03 0.31 -8.56
C SER A 225 2.31 -1.04 -8.55
N ARG A 226 1.90 -1.52 -7.38
CA ARG A 226 1.11 -2.77 -7.26
C ARG A 226 -0.27 -2.61 -7.88
N ARG A 227 -0.97 -1.50 -7.62
CA ARG A 227 -2.24 -1.20 -8.26
C ARG A 227 -2.14 -1.13 -9.79
N SER A 228 -1.11 -0.46 -10.30
CA SER A 228 -0.85 -0.40 -11.75
C SER A 228 -0.61 -1.80 -12.33
N LEU A 229 0.09 -2.65 -11.60
CA LEU A 229 0.35 -4.02 -12.02
C LEU A 229 -0.94 -4.86 -12.07
N LEU A 230 -1.80 -4.77 -11.05
CA LEU A 230 -3.10 -5.45 -11.06
C LEU A 230 -3.89 -5.07 -12.33
N ALA A 231 -3.98 -3.78 -12.63
CA ALA A 231 -4.75 -3.30 -13.77
C ALA A 231 -4.15 -3.72 -15.11
N VAL A 232 -2.80 -3.62 -15.28
CA VAL A 232 -2.10 -3.96 -16.55
C VAL A 232 -2.16 -5.44 -16.87
N TYR A 233 -2.13 -6.28 -15.85
CA TYR A 233 -2.11 -7.74 -16.02
C TYR A 233 -3.45 -8.42 -15.73
N ASP A 234 -4.51 -7.61 -15.56
CA ASP A 234 -5.86 -8.11 -15.21
C ASP A 234 -5.84 -9.02 -13.97
N LYS A 235 -5.09 -8.58 -12.95
CA LYS A 235 -4.96 -9.28 -11.68
C LYS A 235 -5.76 -8.59 -10.59
N HIS A 236 -5.93 -9.26 -9.45
CA HIS A 236 -6.81 -8.84 -8.39
C HIS A 236 -6.12 -8.83 -7.04
N ALA A 237 -6.66 -8.04 -6.13
CA ALA A 237 -6.44 -8.13 -4.70
C ALA A 237 -7.77 -8.45 -3.99
N ILE A 238 -7.68 -9.18 -2.90
CA ILE A 238 -8.80 -9.41 -1.99
C ILE A 238 -8.79 -8.30 -0.94
N THR A 239 -9.95 -7.71 -0.68
CA THR A 239 -10.14 -6.71 0.37
C THR A 239 -11.37 -7.07 1.21
N PRO A 240 -11.41 -6.73 2.50
CA PRO A 240 -12.59 -6.95 3.32
C PRO A 240 -13.69 -5.93 2.96
N VAL A 241 -14.94 -6.28 3.15
CA VAL A 241 -16.07 -5.33 3.04
C VAL A 241 -15.97 -4.25 4.11
N ILE A 242 -15.73 -4.66 5.36
CA ILE A 242 -15.45 -3.76 6.49
C ILE A 242 -13.95 -3.83 6.78
N THR A 243 -13.29 -2.68 6.85
CA THR A 243 -11.84 -2.64 7.06
C THR A 243 -11.41 -3.40 8.33
N LYS A 244 -10.33 -4.17 8.21
CA LYS A 244 -9.70 -4.91 9.32
C LYS A 244 -8.52 -4.13 9.91
N VAL A 245 -8.17 -3.01 9.29
CA VAL A 245 -7.03 -2.20 9.69
C VAL A 245 -7.41 -0.73 9.68
N LYS A 246 -7.01 -0.02 10.72
CA LYS A 246 -7.06 1.44 10.83
C LYS A 246 -5.63 1.96 10.90
N ASN A 247 -5.28 2.92 10.04
CA ASN A 247 -3.98 3.58 10.09
C ASN A 247 -4.09 4.87 10.91
N GLN A 248 -3.19 5.06 11.88
CA GLN A 248 -3.15 6.20 12.79
C GLN A 248 -2.13 7.26 12.39
N GLY A 249 -1.36 7.06 11.32
CA GLY A 249 -0.29 7.96 10.88
C GLY A 249 -0.74 9.33 10.33
N PHE A 250 -2.04 9.69 10.46
CA PHE A 250 -2.59 10.97 10.00
C PHE A 250 -2.47 12.10 11.03
N ASP A 251 -1.57 11.98 11.96
CA ASP A 251 -1.26 12.99 12.98
C ASP A 251 -0.14 13.97 12.55
N GLY A 252 0.45 13.74 11.39
CA GLY A 252 1.56 14.51 10.84
C GLY A 252 2.95 14.00 11.27
N SER A 253 3.05 12.89 11.98
CA SER A 253 4.32 12.26 12.36
C SER A 253 4.94 11.42 11.22
N GLY A 254 4.13 11.00 10.25
CA GLY A 254 4.56 10.17 9.13
C GLY A 254 5.22 10.97 8.00
N LEU A 255 6.02 10.28 7.18
CA LEU A 255 6.66 10.89 6.01
C LEU A 255 5.66 11.27 4.90
N TYR A 256 4.57 10.54 4.79
CA TYR A 256 3.60 10.64 3.69
C TYR A 256 2.20 11.02 4.16
N CYS A 257 1.84 10.66 5.38
CA CYS A 257 0.56 11.04 5.96
C CYS A 257 0.65 12.45 6.56
N GLN A 258 -0.23 13.33 6.09
CA GLN A 258 -0.35 14.69 6.63
C GLN A 258 -1.42 14.70 7.72
N LYS A 259 -1.41 15.78 8.53
CA LYS A 259 -2.48 15.98 9.50
C LYS A 259 -3.84 15.97 8.81
N ILE A 260 -4.83 15.45 9.51
CA ILE A 260 -6.19 15.26 8.98
C ILE A 260 -6.85 16.52 8.47
N ASP A 261 -6.50 17.67 9.05
CA ASP A 261 -6.97 19.01 8.70
C ASP A 261 -6.13 19.71 7.64
N SER A 262 -5.00 19.11 7.23
CA SER A 262 -4.16 19.68 6.18
C SER A 262 -4.84 19.59 4.81
N THR A 263 -4.75 20.68 4.05
CA THR A 263 -5.32 20.77 2.70
C THR A 263 -4.23 20.68 1.65
N ILE A 264 -4.34 19.71 0.75
CA ILE A 264 -3.46 19.55 -0.40
C ILE A 264 -4.29 19.70 -1.66
N ASN A 265 -3.93 20.65 -2.54
CA ASN A 265 -4.64 20.89 -3.80
C ASN A 265 -6.16 21.13 -3.63
N GLY A 266 -6.56 21.74 -2.53
CA GLY A 266 -7.96 22.02 -2.22
C GLY A 266 -8.75 20.85 -1.65
N VAL A 267 -8.07 19.72 -1.35
CA VAL A 267 -8.70 18.56 -0.71
C VAL A 267 -8.12 18.37 0.68
N THR A 268 -8.97 18.36 1.68
CA THR A 268 -8.56 18.11 3.06
C THR A 268 -8.25 16.62 3.24
N ALA A 269 -7.17 16.28 3.92
CA ALA A 269 -6.79 14.90 4.18
C ALA A 269 -7.91 14.11 4.88
N GLY A 270 -8.67 14.78 5.79
CA GLY A 270 -9.84 14.22 6.45
C GLY A 270 -11.01 13.88 5.53
N THR A 271 -11.04 14.38 4.28
CA THR A 271 -12.05 14.01 3.28
C THR A 271 -12.03 12.52 2.98
N TYR A 272 -10.89 11.87 3.14
CA TYR A 272 -10.77 10.41 2.98
C TYR A 272 -11.30 9.63 4.18
N ASN A 273 -11.58 10.31 5.27
CA ASN A 273 -12.11 9.76 6.52
C ASN A 273 -11.35 8.52 7.05
N TYR A 274 -10.09 8.36 6.66
CA TYR A 274 -9.29 7.21 7.05
C TYR A 274 -9.21 7.00 8.56
N PRO A 275 -8.96 8.04 9.37
CA PRO A 275 -8.83 7.87 10.81
C PRO A 275 -10.17 7.61 11.53
N ASN A 276 -11.28 8.01 10.92
CA ASN A 276 -12.62 7.90 11.53
C ASN A 276 -13.42 6.73 10.97
N GLN A 277 -12.83 5.97 10.03
CA GLN A 277 -13.47 4.80 9.47
C GLN A 277 -13.69 3.74 10.57
N PRO A 278 -14.91 3.20 10.71
CA PRO A 278 -15.15 2.11 11.65
C PRO A 278 -14.38 0.87 11.21
N ILE A 279 -13.66 0.28 12.15
CA ILE A 279 -12.98 -1.01 11.99
C ILE A 279 -13.97 -2.13 12.32
N ASP A 280 -13.80 -3.30 11.71
CA ASP A 280 -14.58 -4.47 12.10
C ASP A 280 -14.30 -4.87 13.55
N THR A 281 -15.37 -5.03 14.33
CA THR A 281 -15.29 -5.41 15.74
C THR A 281 -15.71 -6.85 16.01
N SER A 282 -15.97 -7.63 14.95
CA SER A 282 -16.37 -9.02 15.07
C SER A 282 -15.24 -9.90 15.63
N GLU A 283 -15.60 -10.79 16.55
CA GLU A 283 -14.64 -11.71 17.20
C GLU A 283 -14.16 -12.82 16.27
N SER A 284 -14.92 -13.16 15.23
CA SER A 284 -14.61 -14.22 14.29
C SER A 284 -14.80 -13.78 12.85
N PHE A 285 -14.15 -14.46 11.93
CA PHE A 285 -14.25 -14.23 10.51
C PHE A 285 -14.85 -15.44 9.78
N VAL A 286 -15.84 -15.17 8.91
CA VAL A 286 -16.37 -16.13 7.98
C VAL A 286 -16.07 -15.63 6.56
N LEU A 287 -15.49 -16.46 5.71
CA LEU A 287 -15.08 -16.08 4.38
C LEU A 287 -16.24 -16.27 3.39
N VAL A 288 -16.86 -15.17 3.00
CA VAL A 288 -17.92 -15.12 1.96
C VAL A 288 -17.54 -14.10 0.91
N GLU A 289 -17.26 -14.56 -0.31
CA GLU A 289 -16.92 -13.70 -1.44
C GLU A 289 -18.20 -13.11 -2.05
N ASP A 290 -18.19 -11.82 -2.38
CA ASP A 290 -19.31 -11.21 -3.09
C ASP A 290 -19.41 -11.75 -4.53
N THR A 291 -20.62 -11.82 -5.02
CA THR A 291 -20.94 -12.35 -6.38
C THR A 291 -20.72 -11.31 -7.48
N LYS A 292 -20.59 -10.03 -7.14
CA LYS A 292 -20.34 -8.95 -8.11
C LYS A 292 -18.94 -9.05 -8.69
N ASN A 293 -18.85 -8.80 -9.98
CA ASN A 293 -17.55 -8.79 -10.64
C ASN A 293 -16.68 -7.59 -10.21
N SER A 294 -15.37 -7.73 -10.36
CA SER A 294 -14.41 -6.70 -9.95
C SER A 294 -14.64 -5.34 -10.64
N SER A 295 -15.21 -5.31 -11.85
CA SER A 295 -15.50 -4.04 -12.54
C SER A 295 -16.62 -3.26 -11.86
N GLU A 296 -17.63 -3.93 -11.30
CA GLU A 296 -18.69 -3.30 -10.52
C GLU A 296 -18.16 -2.77 -9.20
N ILE A 297 -17.37 -3.56 -8.48
CA ILE A 297 -16.72 -3.17 -7.24
C ILE A 297 -15.79 -1.96 -7.47
N ASN A 298 -14.98 -2.00 -8.53
CA ASN A 298 -14.12 -0.88 -8.91
C ASN A 298 -14.92 0.39 -9.20
N ARG A 299 -16.08 0.28 -9.86
CA ARG A 299 -16.96 1.41 -10.16
C ARG A 299 -17.58 2.02 -8.91
N GLN A 300 -18.01 1.21 -7.96
CA GLN A 300 -18.53 1.68 -6.68
C GLN A 300 -17.48 2.50 -5.93
N ARG A 301 -16.24 2.01 -5.88
CA ARG A 301 -15.13 2.76 -5.28
C ARG A 301 -14.91 4.10 -5.98
N LEU A 302 -14.83 4.11 -7.30
CA LEU A 302 -14.59 5.33 -8.07
C LEU A 302 -15.68 6.38 -7.87
N ASN A 303 -16.93 5.97 -7.88
CA ASN A 303 -18.07 6.86 -7.68
C ASN A 303 -18.11 7.45 -6.28
N SER A 304 -17.67 6.69 -5.27
CA SER A 304 -17.69 7.12 -3.88
C SER A 304 -16.43 7.88 -3.47
N PHE A 305 -15.32 7.68 -4.17
CA PHE A 305 -13.99 8.08 -3.70
C PHE A 305 -13.10 8.73 -4.76
N ASP A 306 -13.66 9.27 -5.83
CA ASP A 306 -12.87 10.03 -6.78
C ASP A 306 -12.68 11.49 -6.32
N TYR A 307 -11.53 11.74 -5.72
CA TYR A 307 -11.12 13.06 -5.20
C TYR A 307 -10.47 13.95 -6.26
N ARG A 308 -10.46 13.53 -7.51
CA ARG A 308 -9.80 14.26 -8.58
C ARG A 308 -10.77 15.25 -9.21
N SER A 309 -10.36 16.50 -9.31
CA SER A 309 -11.16 17.47 -10.04
C SER A 309 -11.27 17.07 -11.53
N PRO A 310 -12.41 17.35 -12.20
CA PRO A 310 -12.55 17.12 -13.63
C PRO A 310 -11.42 17.73 -14.45
N GLN A 311 -10.85 18.86 -14.00
CA GLN A 311 -9.72 19.52 -14.62
C GLN A 311 -8.41 18.72 -14.50
N GLN A 312 -8.15 18.12 -13.34
CA GLN A 312 -6.98 17.24 -13.16
C GLN A 312 -7.11 15.97 -14.02
N MET A 313 -8.32 15.42 -14.10
CA MET A 313 -8.63 14.29 -14.99
C MET A 313 -8.36 14.63 -16.46
N ALA A 314 -8.85 15.78 -16.94
CA ALA A 314 -8.65 16.22 -18.32
C ALA A 314 -7.17 16.45 -18.64
N LYS A 315 -6.41 17.05 -17.73
CA LYS A 315 -4.95 17.25 -17.87
C LYS A 315 -4.19 15.93 -17.97
N ALA A 316 -4.55 14.97 -17.15
CA ALA A 316 -3.94 13.65 -17.15
C ALA A 316 -4.24 12.86 -18.43
N LYS A 317 -5.50 12.86 -18.86
CA LYS A 317 -5.92 12.23 -20.12
C LYS A 317 -5.16 12.83 -21.32
N ARG A 318 -4.99 14.15 -21.33
CA ARG A 318 -4.25 14.85 -22.39
C ARG A 318 -2.75 14.53 -22.37
N LEU A 319 -2.13 14.50 -21.18
CA LEU A 319 -0.73 14.12 -21.04
C LEU A 319 -0.49 12.70 -21.55
N LEU A 320 -1.35 11.78 -21.16
CA LEU A 320 -1.27 10.39 -21.58
C LEU A 320 -1.45 10.27 -23.10
N TRP A 321 -2.44 10.95 -23.68
CA TRP A 321 -2.67 10.98 -25.12
C TRP A 321 -1.45 11.49 -25.90
N LEU A 322 -0.84 12.59 -25.43
CA LEU A 322 0.37 13.15 -26.04
C LEU A 322 1.55 12.18 -25.99
N CYS A 323 1.78 11.52 -24.85
CA CYS A 323 2.83 10.51 -24.72
C CYS A 323 2.69 9.38 -25.75
N LEU A 324 1.45 9.01 -26.04
CA LEU A 324 1.13 7.85 -26.87
C LEU A 324 1.21 8.12 -28.36
N HIS A 325 0.69 9.28 -28.80
CA HIS A 325 0.50 9.59 -30.20
C HIS A 325 1.62 10.46 -30.77
N LEU A 326 2.19 11.33 -29.97
CA LEU A 326 3.21 12.29 -30.39
C LEU A 326 4.57 12.08 -29.70
N GLY A 327 4.67 11.06 -28.85
CA GLY A 327 5.91 10.65 -28.17
C GLY A 327 6.26 11.48 -26.94
N ILE A 328 7.36 11.08 -26.32
CA ILE A 328 7.81 11.57 -24.99
C ILE A 328 8.07 13.08 -24.97
N TRP A 329 8.58 13.65 -26.05
CA TRP A 329 8.96 15.07 -26.09
C TRP A 329 7.74 16.02 -26.04
N SER A 330 6.66 15.67 -26.72
CA SER A 330 5.42 16.46 -26.68
C SER A 330 4.79 16.45 -25.28
N ALA A 331 4.84 15.33 -24.59
CA ALA A 331 4.38 15.23 -23.22
C ALA A 331 5.26 16.00 -22.24
N LYS A 332 6.59 16.04 -22.45
CA LYS A 332 7.51 16.89 -21.68
C LYS A 332 7.19 18.37 -21.84
N LEU A 333 7.03 18.84 -23.08
CA LEU A 333 6.66 20.23 -23.36
C LEU A 333 5.31 20.58 -22.73
N TYR A 334 4.31 19.74 -22.89
CA TYR A 334 3.01 19.94 -22.26
C TYR A 334 3.08 19.98 -20.73
N SER A 335 3.89 19.12 -20.12
CA SER A 335 4.04 19.11 -18.67
C SER A 335 4.73 20.36 -18.12
N ILE A 336 5.64 20.98 -18.89
CA ILE A 336 6.25 22.28 -18.55
C ILE A 336 5.19 23.37 -18.47
N VAL A 337 4.26 23.37 -19.42
CA VAL A 337 3.18 24.37 -19.49
C VAL A 337 2.12 24.17 -18.41
N VAL A 338 1.78 22.90 -18.12
CA VAL A 338 0.64 22.57 -17.23
C VAL A 338 1.02 22.46 -15.76
N PHE A 339 2.31 22.17 -15.50
CA PHE A 339 2.83 22.01 -14.13
C PHE A 339 4.07 22.88 -13.87
N PRO A 340 4.01 24.20 -14.12
CA PRO A 340 5.17 25.08 -13.98
C PRO A 340 5.73 25.12 -12.55
N SER A 341 4.86 25.00 -11.54
CA SER A 341 5.25 24.97 -10.12
C SER A 341 6.05 23.72 -9.75
N ILE A 342 5.76 22.56 -10.33
CA ILE A 342 6.49 21.31 -10.08
C ILE A 342 7.89 21.39 -10.70
N ILE A 343 7.99 22.00 -11.88
CA ILE A 343 9.28 22.18 -12.59
C ILE A 343 10.12 23.23 -11.90
N ALA A 344 9.54 24.37 -11.52
CA ALA A 344 10.23 25.41 -10.75
C ALA A 344 10.81 24.82 -9.43
N LYS A 345 10.05 24.02 -8.72
CA LYS A 345 10.50 23.36 -7.48
C LYS A 345 11.62 22.34 -7.72
N LYS A 346 11.61 21.61 -8.85
CA LYS A 346 12.70 20.69 -9.23
C LYS A 346 13.98 21.43 -9.62
N VAL A 347 13.85 22.52 -10.36
CA VAL A 347 14.99 23.36 -10.74
C VAL A 347 15.59 24.00 -9.50
N LEU A 348 14.77 24.58 -8.62
CA LEU A 348 15.21 25.18 -7.37
C LEU A 348 15.95 24.18 -6.47
N ASN A 349 15.40 22.98 -6.29
CA ASN A 349 16.01 21.91 -5.48
C ASN A 349 17.33 21.39 -6.09
N LYS A 350 17.53 21.49 -7.39
CA LYS A 350 18.78 21.12 -8.06
C LYS A 350 19.88 22.17 -7.83
N TYR A 351 19.49 23.45 -7.73
CA TYR A 351 20.45 24.55 -7.44
C TYR A 351 20.75 24.70 -5.94
N LEU A 352 19.82 24.35 -5.06
CA LEU A 352 20.03 24.41 -3.60
C LEU A 352 20.79 23.18 -3.04
N ARG A 353 21.03 22.15 -3.85
CA ARG A 353 21.84 20.95 -3.48
C ARG A 353 23.26 20.99 -4.03
N LYS A 354 23.67 22.11 -4.64
CA LYS A 354 25.05 22.45 -4.92
C LYS A 354 25.54 23.48 -3.89
#